data_38bbe4fce173406dcc54b9bb213d378f
#
_entry.id   38bbe4fce173406dcc54b9bb213d378f
#
_cell.length_a   1.000
_cell.length_b   1.000
_cell.length_c   1.000
_cell.angle_alpha   90.00
_cell.angle_beta   90.00
_cell.angle_gamma   90.00
#
_symmetry.space_group_name_H-M   'P 1'
#
loop_
_entity.id
_entity.type
_entity.pdbx_description
1 polymer ?
#
loop_
_entity_poly.entity_id
_entity_poly.type
_entity_poly.pdbx_seq_one_letter_code
_entity_poly.pdbx_strand_id
1 'polypeptide(L)'
;MKQALRIFIRVKNIKQFRLLLLAILLVNCSDDNEPQIPLSDFQFMVEGSVVTFNGTVENATSITWDFGDGSSSTEEDPVYAFASPGTYNVVMTVSGANGTFSETKTVTILPTLDILLTGGPARPQGKTWRLKKAYTAGMEGAGPIENKLGLMIASFDNLLGAVGLGASYDDTFTFVHDGTYKVDNVDGQSLMGIIHASAFHAANITAVSADLANVPLVHATYTPVAEATWELNEDDFTVDTLYPQVGPVSIVFTGKQRLILGEYLGYKETSNIVILKEITETTMNVAMGIHTEPDFYDTPTLFFHLTLESL
;
A
#
# COMPACT_ATOMS: atom_id res chain seq x y z
N MET A 1 -30.81 -14.53 30.14
CA MET A 1 -31.44 -15.32 31.22
C MET A 1 -31.35 -16.79 30.84
N LYS A 2 -30.41 -17.54 31.46
CA LYS A 2 -30.22 -18.98 31.24
C LYS A 2 -31.07 -19.73 32.26
N GLN A 3 -32.08 -20.43 31.80
CA GLN A 3 -32.79 -21.42 32.65
C GLN A 3 -32.10 -22.78 32.50
N ALA A 4 -31.43 -23.19 33.55
CA ALA A 4 -30.93 -24.55 33.69
C ALA A 4 -32.07 -25.45 34.14
N LEU A 5 -32.49 -26.37 33.28
CA LEU A 5 -33.47 -27.41 33.62
C LEU A 5 -32.82 -28.46 34.54
N ARG A 6 -33.11 -28.43 35.82
CA ARG A 6 -32.73 -29.47 36.79
C ARG A 6 -33.74 -30.61 36.75
N ILE A 7 -33.38 -31.71 36.15
CA ILE A 7 -34.18 -32.94 36.24
C ILE A 7 -33.81 -33.64 37.56
N PHE A 8 -34.76 -33.63 38.51
CA PHE A 8 -34.66 -34.42 39.72
C PHE A 8 -35.24 -35.82 39.47
N ILE A 9 -34.41 -36.83 39.29
CA ILE A 9 -34.86 -38.23 39.28
C ILE A 9 -34.92 -38.71 40.74
N ARG A 10 -36.12 -38.94 41.24
CA ARG A 10 -36.34 -39.55 42.56
C ARG A 10 -36.32 -41.07 42.40
N VAL A 11 -35.17 -41.71 42.72
CA VAL A 11 -35.06 -43.17 42.68
C VAL A 11 -35.58 -43.73 43.97
N LYS A 12 -36.70 -44.49 43.89
CA LYS A 12 -37.43 -45.04 45.05
C LYS A 12 -36.89 -46.40 45.54
N ASN A 13 -35.87 -47.00 44.87
CA ASN A 13 -35.43 -48.33 45.27
C ASN A 13 -33.93 -48.57 44.88
N ILE A 14 -33.08 -48.80 45.85
CA ILE A 14 -31.64 -49.03 45.72
C ILE A 14 -31.29 -50.25 44.82
N LYS A 15 -32.19 -51.24 44.76
CA LYS A 15 -32.00 -52.39 43.88
C LYS A 15 -32.10 -52.05 42.39
N GLN A 16 -32.96 -51.12 42.01
CA GLN A 16 -33.07 -50.62 40.63
C GLN A 16 -31.89 -49.72 40.24
N PHE A 17 -31.29 -49.00 41.20
CA PHE A 17 -30.08 -48.21 40.99
C PHE A 17 -28.87 -49.06 40.65
N ARG A 18 -28.72 -50.24 41.30
CA ARG A 18 -27.64 -51.18 40.98
C ARG A 18 -27.81 -51.83 39.58
N LEU A 19 -29.04 -52.08 39.17
CA LEU A 19 -29.32 -52.62 37.83
C LEU A 19 -29.09 -51.53 36.73
N LEU A 20 -29.45 -50.28 37.02
CA LEU A 20 -29.20 -49.16 36.11
C LEU A 20 -27.70 -48.84 35.99
N LEU A 21 -26.94 -48.93 37.11
CA LEU A 21 -25.49 -48.73 37.06
C LEU A 21 -24.77 -49.88 36.35
N LEU A 22 -25.28 -51.14 36.43
CA LEU A 22 -24.73 -52.25 35.68
C LEU A 22 -25.06 -52.17 34.17
N ALA A 23 -26.24 -51.60 33.82
CA ALA A 23 -26.58 -51.35 32.42
C ALA A 23 -25.71 -50.25 31.78
N ILE A 24 -25.35 -49.21 32.57
CA ILE A 24 -24.45 -48.14 32.11
C ILE A 24 -22.99 -48.68 31.92
N LEU A 25 -22.58 -49.65 32.70
CA LEU A 25 -21.24 -50.30 32.52
C LEU A 25 -21.15 -51.25 31.33
N LEU A 26 -22.31 -51.65 30.73
CA LEU A 26 -22.32 -52.50 29.56
C LEU A 26 -22.48 -51.73 28.25
N VAL A 27 -22.69 -50.42 28.32
CA VAL A 27 -22.73 -49.55 27.11
C VAL A 27 -21.35 -48.93 26.77
N ASN A 28 -20.32 -49.18 27.57
CA ASN A 28 -18.98 -48.66 27.37
C ASN A 28 -18.04 -49.68 26.70
N CYS A 29 -18.55 -50.49 25.76
CA CYS A 29 -17.78 -51.04 24.69
C CYS A 29 -18.02 -50.12 23.47
N SER A 30 -17.33 -49.02 23.45
CA SER A 30 -16.99 -48.39 22.16
C SER A 30 -16.02 -49.39 21.49
N ASP A 31 -16.44 -50.02 20.41
CA ASP A 31 -15.50 -50.60 19.47
C ASP A 31 -14.56 -49.50 19.05
N ASP A 32 -13.30 -49.53 19.53
CA ASP A 32 -12.21 -48.67 19.10
C ASP A 32 -11.82 -48.93 17.60
N ASN A 33 -12.70 -49.57 16.86
CA ASN A 33 -12.57 -49.94 15.45
C ASN A 33 -13.42 -49.09 14.49
N GLU A 34 -13.95 -47.96 14.90
CA GLU A 34 -14.48 -47.03 13.90
C GLU A 34 -13.31 -46.54 13.02
N PRO A 35 -13.49 -46.62 11.69
CA PRO A 35 -12.42 -46.19 10.79
C PRO A 35 -12.14 -44.71 11.01
N GLN A 36 -10.95 -44.40 11.57
CA GLN A 36 -10.49 -43.03 11.79
C GLN A 36 -10.20 -42.38 10.44
N ILE A 37 -11.05 -41.46 10.00
CA ILE A 37 -10.81 -40.68 8.78
C ILE A 37 -9.73 -39.63 9.05
N PRO A 38 -8.87 -39.31 8.07
CA PRO A 38 -7.91 -38.22 8.22
C PRO A 38 -8.64 -36.89 8.34
N LEU A 39 -8.16 -36.01 9.21
CA LEU A 39 -8.64 -34.64 9.38
C LEU A 39 -7.47 -33.67 9.28
N SER A 40 -7.72 -32.50 8.74
CA SER A 40 -6.75 -31.42 8.68
C SER A 40 -7.40 -30.07 8.92
N ASP A 41 -6.66 -29.19 9.55
CA ASP A 41 -6.89 -27.73 9.59
C ASP A 41 -5.52 -27.05 9.55
N PHE A 42 -5.46 -25.79 9.17
CA PHE A 42 -4.23 -25.02 9.21
C PHE A 42 -4.49 -23.55 9.54
N GLN A 43 -3.48 -22.93 10.14
CA GLN A 43 -3.40 -21.48 10.31
C GLN A 43 -2.27 -20.95 9.43
N PHE A 44 -2.28 -19.65 9.16
CA PHE A 44 -1.20 -19.02 8.42
C PHE A 44 -0.97 -17.58 8.90
N MET A 45 0.27 -17.10 8.71
CA MET A 45 0.70 -15.73 8.96
C MET A 45 1.35 -15.18 7.69
N VAL A 46 0.93 -13.98 7.28
CA VAL A 46 1.42 -13.30 6.08
C VAL A 46 2.39 -12.20 6.48
N GLU A 47 3.61 -12.24 5.95
CA GLU A 47 4.64 -11.19 6.10
C GLU A 47 5.13 -10.77 4.70
N GLY A 48 4.55 -9.72 4.16
CA GLY A 48 4.80 -9.30 2.78
C GLY A 48 4.35 -10.36 1.78
N SER A 49 5.28 -10.92 0.99
CA SER A 49 5.02 -12.04 0.07
C SER A 49 5.26 -13.41 0.68
N VAL A 50 5.82 -13.48 1.89
CA VAL A 50 6.13 -14.74 2.59
C VAL A 50 4.98 -15.12 3.49
N VAL A 51 4.58 -16.39 3.44
CA VAL A 51 3.52 -16.96 4.27
C VAL A 51 4.07 -18.18 5.02
N THR A 52 3.93 -18.15 6.34
CA THR A 52 4.20 -19.29 7.20
C THR A 52 2.90 -20.02 7.47
N PHE A 53 2.84 -21.29 7.13
CA PHE A 53 1.70 -22.16 7.39
C PHE A 53 1.99 -23.05 8.58
N ASN A 54 0.96 -23.35 9.38
CA ASN A 54 1.01 -24.26 10.50
C ASN A 54 -0.16 -25.23 10.39
N GLY A 55 0.14 -26.47 10.05
CA GLY A 55 -0.84 -27.53 9.83
C GLY A 55 -1.21 -28.26 11.13
N THR A 56 -2.46 -28.67 11.27
CA THR A 56 -2.93 -29.60 12.29
C THR A 56 -3.50 -30.82 11.59
N VAL A 57 -2.93 -31.98 11.87
CA VAL A 57 -3.23 -33.23 11.16
C VAL A 57 -3.59 -34.33 12.15
N GLU A 58 -4.67 -35.05 11.87
CA GLU A 58 -5.08 -36.24 12.65
C GLU A 58 -5.31 -37.42 11.70
N ASN A 59 -4.91 -38.63 12.12
CA ASN A 59 -5.15 -39.90 11.43
C ASN A 59 -4.62 -39.98 9.99
N ALA A 60 -3.62 -39.18 9.64
CA ALA A 60 -2.99 -39.14 8.33
C ALA A 60 -1.57 -39.66 8.34
N THR A 61 -1.10 -40.16 7.20
CA THR A 61 0.25 -40.66 6.96
C THR A 61 1.01 -39.81 5.94
N SER A 62 0.32 -38.91 5.24
CA SER A 62 0.93 -37.95 4.32
C SER A 62 0.16 -36.64 4.26
N ILE A 63 0.90 -35.59 3.94
CA ILE A 63 0.40 -34.21 3.76
C ILE A 63 0.90 -33.68 2.42
N THR A 64 0.07 -32.90 1.77
CA THR A 64 0.42 -32.17 0.54
C THR A 64 -0.26 -30.81 0.56
N TRP A 65 0.48 -29.78 0.22
CA TRP A 65 0.01 -28.42 0.04
C TRP A 65 -0.02 -28.06 -1.45
N ASP A 66 -1.10 -27.44 -1.88
CA ASP A 66 -1.21 -26.71 -3.14
C ASP A 66 -1.38 -25.23 -2.78
N PHE A 67 -0.45 -24.37 -3.19
CA PHE A 67 -0.50 -22.94 -2.86
C PHE A 67 -1.41 -22.12 -3.77
N GLY A 68 -2.00 -22.76 -4.79
CA GLY A 68 -2.96 -22.12 -5.69
C GLY A 68 -2.31 -21.25 -6.79
N ASP A 69 -0.99 -21.30 -6.92
CA ASP A 69 -0.21 -20.64 -7.98
C ASP A 69 0.51 -21.67 -8.90
N GLY A 70 0.22 -22.97 -8.71
CA GLY A 70 0.85 -24.08 -9.40
C GLY A 70 2.03 -24.69 -8.64
N SER A 71 2.40 -24.14 -7.49
CA SER A 71 3.44 -24.68 -6.62
C SER A 71 2.85 -25.55 -5.52
N SER A 72 3.66 -26.47 -4.98
CA SER A 72 3.22 -27.41 -3.92
C SER A 72 4.34 -27.70 -2.93
N SER A 73 3.98 -28.22 -1.73
CA SER A 73 4.90 -28.72 -0.72
C SER A 73 4.37 -30.01 -0.07
N THR A 74 5.27 -30.78 0.55
CA THR A 74 4.95 -31.93 1.40
C THR A 74 5.49 -31.77 2.82
N GLU A 75 5.97 -30.58 3.16
CA GLU A 75 6.41 -30.25 4.52
C GLU A 75 5.18 -30.12 5.44
N GLU A 76 5.35 -30.42 6.72
CA GLU A 76 4.27 -30.33 7.71
C GLU A 76 3.83 -28.88 7.91
N ASP A 77 4.81 -27.96 8.09
CA ASP A 77 4.61 -26.54 8.30
C ASP A 77 5.47 -25.74 7.30
N PRO A 78 5.00 -25.59 6.04
CA PRO A 78 5.81 -24.94 5.02
C PRO A 78 5.86 -23.42 5.21
N VAL A 79 7.00 -22.84 4.81
CA VAL A 79 7.15 -21.39 4.60
C VAL A 79 7.24 -21.17 3.09
N TYR A 80 6.31 -20.40 2.54
CA TYR A 80 6.22 -20.20 1.10
C TYR A 80 6.21 -18.72 0.72
N ALA A 81 7.00 -18.34 -0.30
CA ALA A 81 7.05 -16.99 -0.84
C ALA A 81 6.30 -16.92 -2.18
N PHE A 82 5.19 -16.21 -2.21
CA PHE A 82 4.43 -15.97 -3.42
C PHE A 82 5.18 -14.98 -4.34
N ALA A 83 5.29 -15.33 -5.60
CA ALA A 83 6.03 -14.52 -6.58
C ALA A 83 5.31 -13.23 -6.99
N SER A 84 4.00 -13.16 -6.80
CA SER A 84 3.17 -12.02 -7.20
C SER A 84 2.11 -11.70 -6.16
N PRO A 85 1.67 -10.43 -6.06
CA PRO A 85 0.46 -10.10 -5.32
C PRO A 85 -0.76 -10.79 -5.92
N GLY A 86 -1.72 -11.11 -5.07
CA GLY A 86 -2.94 -11.80 -5.51
C GLY A 86 -3.68 -12.45 -4.38
N THR A 87 -4.75 -13.14 -4.75
CA THR A 87 -5.56 -13.94 -3.83
C THR A 87 -5.44 -15.39 -4.26
N TYR A 88 -4.95 -16.23 -3.36
CA TYR A 88 -4.64 -17.63 -3.60
C TYR A 88 -5.52 -18.52 -2.75
N ASN A 89 -6.10 -19.57 -3.35
CA ASN A 89 -6.79 -20.60 -2.61
C ASN A 89 -5.78 -21.71 -2.28
N VAL A 90 -5.28 -21.68 -1.05
CA VAL A 90 -4.33 -22.68 -0.55
C VAL A 90 -5.09 -23.90 -0.05
N VAL A 91 -4.72 -25.07 -0.55
CA VAL A 91 -5.33 -26.34 -0.20
C VAL A 91 -4.32 -27.22 0.51
N MET A 92 -4.65 -27.65 1.72
CA MET A 92 -3.93 -28.69 2.46
C MET A 92 -4.70 -30.01 2.30
N THR A 93 -4.06 -31.01 1.75
CA THR A 93 -4.63 -32.36 1.59
C THR A 93 -3.85 -33.35 2.44
N VAL A 94 -4.56 -34.10 3.25
CA VAL A 94 -4.00 -35.19 4.04
C VAL A 94 -4.59 -36.52 3.61
N SER A 95 -3.76 -37.56 3.62
CA SER A 95 -4.16 -38.92 3.29
C SER A 95 -3.79 -39.88 4.40
N GLY A 96 -4.68 -40.82 4.70
CA GLY A 96 -4.49 -41.88 5.69
C GLY A 96 -5.08 -43.19 5.24
N ALA A 97 -5.10 -44.18 6.13
CA ALA A 97 -5.58 -45.51 5.82
C ALA A 97 -7.06 -45.56 5.34
N ASN A 98 -7.86 -44.59 5.80
CA ASN A 98 -9.31 -44.56 5.55
C ASN A 98 -9.76 -43.41 4.64
N GLY A 99 -8.84 -42.93 3.76
CA GLY A 99 -9.18 -41.92 2.74
C GLY A 99 -8.32 -40.68 2.77
N THR A 100 -8.87 -39.65 2.16
CA THR A 100 -8.25 -38.29 2.08
C THR A 100 -9.21 -37.26 2.59
N PHE A 101 -8.65 -36.18 3.14
CA PHE A 101 -9.39 -34.98 3.52
C PHE A 101 -8.63 -33.74 3.05
N SER A 102 -9.35 -32.69 2.64
CA SER A 102 -8.73 -31.44 2.20
C SER A 102 -9.40 -30.25 2.87
N GLU A 103 -8.59 -29.31 3.32
CA GLU A 103 -9.01 -28.00 3.83
C GLU A 103 -8.51 -26.91 2.89
N THR A 104 -9.34 -25.90 2.64
CA THR A 104 -9.00 -24.77 1.76
C THR A 104 -9.16 -23.46 2.50
N LYS A 105 -8.12 -22.62 2.45
CA LYS A 105 -8.19 -21.25 2.95
C LYS A 105 -7.67 -20.27 1.91
N THR A 106 -8.27 -19.09 1.92
CA THR A 106 -7.87 -17.99 1.03
C THR A 106 -6.77 -17.17 1.67
N VAL A 107 -5.64 -17.03 0.98
CA VAL A 107 -4.49 -16.20 1.34
C VAL A 107 -4.44 -15.01 0.40
N THR A 108 -4.33 -13.79 0.94
CA THR A 108 -4.19 -12.57 0.14
C THR A 108 -2.80 -11.98 0.35
N ILE A 109 -2.06 -11.83 -0.74
CA ILE A 109 -0.76 -11.14 -0.80
C ILE A 109 -1.00 -9.75 -1.36
N LEU A 110 -0.73 -8.75 -0.55
CA LEU A 110 -0.87 -7.35 -0.99
C LEU A 110 0.35 -6.92 -1.82
N PRO A 111 0.17 -6.03 -2.81
CA PRO A 111 1.29 -5.48 -3.54
C PRO A 111 2.15 -4.59 -2.61
N THR A 112 3.46 -4.66 -2.78
CA THR A 112 4.41 -3.72 -2.15
C THR A 112 4.28 -2.33 -2.77
N LEU A 113 4.81 -1.31 -2.09
CA LEU A 113 4.82 0.07 -2.61
C LEU A 113 5.53 0.16 -3.97
N ASP A 114 6.64 -0.58 -4.16
CA ASP A 114 7.34 -0.68 -5.43
C ASP A 114 6.44 -1.23 -6.55
N ILE A 115 5.71 -2.31 -6.29
CA ILE A 115 4.76 -2.88 -7.28
C ILE A 115 3.62 -1.91 -7.59
N LEU A 116 3.08 -1.23 -6.58
CA LEU A 116 2.04 -0.22 -6.78
C LEU A 116 2.55 0.93 -7.65
N LEU A 117 3.79 1.36 -7.43
CA LEU A 117 4.41 2.50 -8.12
C LEU A 117 4.79 2.16 -9.56
N THR A 118 5.40 0.98 -9.78
CA THR A 118 6.03 0.59 -11.06
C THR A 118 5.21 -0.39 -11.90
N GLY A 119 4.25 -1.11 -11.29
CA GLY A 119 3.59 -2.27 -11.87
C GLY A 119 4.40 -3.57 -11.74
N GLY A 120 5.57 -3.52 -11.08
CA GLY A 120 6.44 -4.65 -10.78
C GLY A 120 7.22 -5.19 -12.00
N PRO A 121 7.96 -6.29 -11.80
CA PRO A 121 8.85 -6.85 -12.83
C PRO A 121 8.13 -7.38 -14.09
N ALA A 122 6.84 -7.69 -13.97
CA ALA A 122 6.02 -8.11 -15.12
C ALA A 122 5.68 -6.97 -16.08
N ARG A 123 5.99 -5.71 -15.71
CA ARG A 123 5.75 -4.50 -16.51
C ARG A 123 7.08 -3.81 -16.85
N PRO A 124 7.86 -4.31 -17.80
CA PRO A 124 9.21 -3.80 -18.07
C PRO A 124 9.25 -2.36 -18.61
N GLN A 125 8.15 -1.84 -19.13
CA GLN A 125 8.04 -0.44 -19.55
C GLN A 125 7.71 0.51 -18.38
N GLY A 126 7.44 -0.05 -17.18
CA GLY A 126 7.04 0.67 -16.01
C GLY A 126 5.57 1.07 -16.01
N LYS A 127 5.16 1.78 -14.97
CA LYS A 127 3.83 2.32 -14.78
C LYS A 127 3.85 3.83 -14.89
N THR A 128 2.96 4.35 -15.71
CA THR A 128 2.89 5.77 -16.03
C THR A 128 1.79 6.44 -15.22
N TRP A 129 2.10 7.60 -14.68
CA TRP A 129 1.25 8.44 -13.86
C TRP A 129 1.13 9.83 -14.49
N ARG A 130 0.01 10.50 -14.24
CA ARG A 130 -0.16 11.92 -14.57
C ARG A 130 -0.90 12.63 -13.44
N LEU A 131 -0.85 13.95 -13.40
CA LEU A 131 -1.65 14.73 -12.46
C LEU A 131 -3.14 14.48 -12.70
N LYS A 132 -3.87 14.16 -11.65
CA LYS A 132 -5.31 13.94 -11.71
C LYS A 132 -6.03 15.26 -11.78
N LYS A 133 -6.91 15.42 -12.78
CA LYS A 133 -7.70 16.64 -12.98
C LYS A 133 -8.88 16.75 -12.02
N ALA A 134 -9.48 15.61 -11.67
CA ALA A 134 -10.61 15.55 -10.76
C ALA A 134 -10.14 15.62 -9.30
N TYR A 135 -10.69 16.56 -8.55
CA TYR A 135 -10.37 16.75 -7.12
C TYR A 135 -10.83 15.58 -6.26
N THR A 136 -9.97 15.20 -5.32
CA THR A 136 -10.28 14.22 -4.27
C THR A 136 -10.33 14.93 -2.93
N ALA A 137 -11.51 15.01 -2.33
CA ALA A 137 -11.75 15.77 -1.11
C ALA A 137 -10.84 15.33 0.06
N GLY A 138 -10.21 16.30 0.70
CA GLY A 138 -9.29 16.06 1.83
C GLY A 138 -7.90 15.57 1.45
N MET A 139 -7.62 15.32 0.16
CA MET A 139 -6.34 14.78 -0.29
C MET A 139 -5.44 15.83 -0.94
N GLU A 140 -6.02 16.85 -1.55
CA GLU A 140 -5.34 17.83 -2.40
C GLU A 140 -5.51 19.26 -1.87
N GLY A 141 -4.47 20.08 -2.03
CA GLY A 141 -4.45 21.47 -1.61
C GLY A 141 -3.08 21.92 -1.14
N ALA A 142 -3.04 22.96 -0.30
CA ALA A 142 -1.82 23.46 0.30
C ALA A 142 -1.84 23.28 1.82
N GLY A 143 -0.71 22.97 2.40
CA GLY A 143 -0.54 22.78 3.84
C GLY A 143 0.85 23.13 4.35
N PRO A 144 1.02 23.23 5.67
CA PRO A 144 2.31 23.51 6.28
C PRO A 144 3.25 22.30 6.14
N ILE A 145 4.55 22.56 6.20
CA ILE A 145 5.53 21.49 6.31
C ILE A 145 5.50 20.94 7.73
N GLU A 146 4.79 19.83 7.90
CA GLU A 146 4.66 19.13 9.18
C GLU A 146 4.54 17.63 8.99
N ASN A 147 4.91 16.83 9.97
CA ASN A 147 4.83 15.35 9.92
C ASN A 147 3.39 14.82 9.70
N LYS A 148 2.37 15.57 10.13
CA LYS A 148 0.96 15.17 9.96
C LYS A 148 0.46 15.30 8.52
N LEU A 149 1.18 16.05 7.67
CA LEU A 149 0.79 16.32 6.27
C LEU A 149 -0.64 16.88 6.16
N GLY A 150 -0.96 17.85 7.05
CA GLY A 150 -2.28 18.48 7.09
C GLY A 150 -2.50 19.45 5.94
N LEU A 151 -3.77 19.75 5.62
CA LEU A 151 -4.17 20.77 4.66
C LEU A 151 -4.66 22.03 5.39
N MET A 152 -4.22 23.20 4.94
CA MET A 152 -4.77 24.51 5.32
C MET A 152 -5.78 25.03 4.29
N ILE A 153 -5.51 24.78 3.01
CA ILE A 153 -6.34 25.21 1.88
C ILE A 153 -6.63 23.99 1.03
N ALA A 154 -7.92 23.70 0.82
CA ALA A 154 -8.35 22.62 -0.06
C ALA A 154 -8.26 23.04 -1.53
N SER A 155 -7.94 22.11 -2.41
CA SER A 155 -8.01 22.27 -3.86
C SER A 155 -9.46 22.14 -4.39
N PHE A 156 -9.63 22.19 -5.70
CA PHE A 156 -10.89 22.00 -6.40
C PHE A 156 -10.66 21.37 -7.78
N ASP A 157 -11.74 20.92 -8.42
CA ASP A 157 -11.67 20.30 -9.74
C ASP A 157 -11.01 21.20 -10.78
N ASN A 158 -10.08 20.62 -11.56
CA ASN A 158 -9.40 21.30 -12.64
C ASN A 158 -8.66 22.60 -12.21
N LEU A 159 -8.03 22.58 -11.03
CA LEU A 159 -7.30 23.73 -10.48
C LEU A 159 -6.34 24.35 -11.51
N LEU A 160 -5.45 23.55 -12.09
CA LEU A 160 -4.44 24.06 -13.05
C LEU A 160 -5.11 24.64 -14.29
N GLY A 161 -6.19 24.04 -14.78
CA GLY A 161 -6.96 24.60 -15.90
C GLY A 161 -7.62 25.94 -15.55
N ALA A 162 -8.15 26.07 -14.32
CA ALA A 162 -8.78 27.31 -13.87
C ALA A 162 -7.79 28.49 -13.76
N VAL A 163 -6.50 28.18 -13.46
CA VAL A 163 -5.45 29.20 -13.35
C VAL A 163 -4.58 29.33 -14.60
N GLY A 164 -4.98 28.72 -15.74
CA GLY A 164 -4.30 28.86 -17.01
C GLY A 164 -3.12 27.93 -17.26
N LEU A 165 -2.92 26.90 -16.41
CA LEU A 165 -1.79 25.95 -16.45
C LEU A 165 -2.25 24.51 -16.75
N GLY A 166 -3.38 24.35 -17.42
CA GLY A 166 -4.06 23.06 -17.62
C GLY A 166 -3.31 22.07 -18.51
N ALA A 167 -2.37 22.51 -19.33
CA ALA A 167 -1.54 21.62 -20.17
C ALA A 167 -0.73 20.62 -19.32
N SER A 168 -0.35 20.99 -18.09
CA SER A 168 0.39 20.09 -17.17
C SER A 168 -0.37 18.82 -16.77
N TYR A 169 -1.67 18.74 -17.03
CA TYR A 169 -2.42 17.48 -16.84
C TYR A 169 -2.10 16.41 -17.89
N ASP A 170 -1.46 16.78 -18.98
CA ASP A 170 -1.06 15.89 -20.06
C ASP A 170 0.36 15.34 -19.85
N ASP A 171 1.17 15.98 -18.97
CA ASP A 171 2.50 15.51 -18.59
C ASP A 171 2.44 14.14 -17.92
N THR A 172 3.44 13.31 -18.21
CA THR A 172 3.48 11.95 -17.68
C THR A 172 4.79 11.63 -16.95
N PHE A 173 4.67 10.74 -15.98
CA PHE A 173 5.72 10.33 -15.04
C PHE A 173 5.77 8.82 -14.97
N THR A 174 6.81 8.19 -15.51
CA THR A 174 6.91 6.73 -15.58
C THR A 174 7.98 6.21 -14.63
N PHE A 175 7.56 5.33 -13.73
CA PHE A 175 8.42 4.60 -12.81
C PHE A 175 8.63 3.18 -13.33
N VAL A 176 9.86 2.77 -13.52
CA VAL A 176 10.23 1.42 -13.94
C VAL A 176 10.81 0.67 -12.76
N HIS A 177 10.52 -0.61 -12.63
CA HIS A 177 10.96 -1.47 -11.52
C HIS A 177 12.49 -1.57 -11.37
N ASP A 178 13.25 -1.31 -12.41
CA ASP A 178 14.71 -1.30 -12.39
C ASP A 178 15.35 -0.01 -11.82
N GLY A 179 14.52 0.92 -11.31
CA GLY A 179 14.96 2.21 -10.77
C GLY A 179 15.02 3.34 -11.81
N THR A 180 14.65 3.08 -13.07
CA THR A 180 14.57 4.13 -14.09
C THR A 180 13.32 4.99 -13.88
N TYR A 181 13.49 6.30 -14.07
CA TYR A 181 12.42 7.29 -14.00
C TYR A 181 12.37 8.15 -15.25
N LYS A 182 11.21 8.37 -15.81
CA LYS A 182 11.04 9.16 -17.04
C LYS A 182 9.94 10.20 -16.86
N VAL A 183 10.24 11.41 -17.31
CA VAL A 183 9.27 12.51 -17.40
C VAL A 183 9.06 12.87 -18.87
N ASP A 184 7.81 12.92 -19.29
CA ASP A 184 7.42 13.42 -20.61
C ASP A 184 6.49 14.61 -20.42
N ASN A 185 6.98 15.80 -20.70
CA ASN A 185 6.27 17.06 -20.72
C ASN A 185 5.80 17.36 -22.15
N VAL A 186 4.75 16.70 -22.55
CA VAL A 186 4.20 16.52 -23.90
C VAL A 186 4.33 17.73 -24.84
N ASP A 187 4.20 18.95 -24.33
CA ASP A 187 4.29 20.21 -25.11
C ASP A 187 5.66 20.92 -24.99
N GLY A 188 6.64 20.29 -24.32
CA GLY A 188 7.97 20.85 -24.08
C GLY A 188 8.01 21.92 -23.00
N GLN A 189 6.92 22.04 -22.21
CA GLN A 189 6.81 22.93 -21.08
C GLN A 189 6.65 22.12 -19.80
N SER A 190 7.25 22.60 -18.73
CA SER A 190 7.10 21.98 -17.40
C SER A 190 6.46 22.95 -16.43
N LEU A 191 5.60 22.42 -15.58
CA LEU A 191 5.09 23.11 -14.42
C LEU A 191 6.21 23.34 -13.41
N MET A 192 6.38 24.57 -12.93
CA MET A 192 7.45 24.94 -11.97
C MET A 192 6.92 25.86 -10.89
N GLY A 193 7.52 25.81 -9.71
CA GLY A 193 7.36 26.85 -8.72
C GLY A 193 7.88 28.19 -9.24
N ILE A 194 7.17 29.30 -8.96
CA ILE A 194 7.53 30.62 -9.50
C ILE A 194 8.93 31.07 -9.02
N ILE A 195 9.32 30.75 -7.80
CA ILE A 195 10.62 31.15 -7.25
C ILE A 195 11.73 30.41 -7.97
N HIS A 196 11.61 29.09 -8.11
CA HIS A 196 12.54 28.25 -8.88
C HIS A 196 12.66 28.74 -10.33
N ALA A 197 11.52 28.92 -11.02
CA ALA A 197 11.50 29.36 -12.39
C ALA A 197 12.13 30.76 -12.57
N SER A 198 11.87 31.68 -11.66
CA SER A 198 12.47 33.02 -11.70
C SER A 198 13.98 33.02 -11.47
N ALA A 199 14.46 32.11 -10.60
CA ALA A 199 15.90 32.00 -10.29
C ALA A 199 16.69 31.32 -11.42
N PHE A 200 16.14 30.28 -12.05
CA PHE A 200 16.90 29.41 -12.97
C PHE A 200 16.36 29.38 -14.42
N HIS A 201 15.12 29.79 -14.65
CA HIS A 201 14.43 29.67 -15.93
C HIS A 201 13.68 30.94 -16.38
N ALA A 202 14.04 32.11 -15.84
CA ALA A 202 13.31 33.37 -16.05
C ALA A 202 13.03 33.70 -17.52
N ALA A 203 14.01 33.46 -18.42
CA ALA A 203 13.86 33.68 -19.85
C ALA A 203 12.96 32.67 -20.57
N ASN A 204 12.63 31.56 -19.93
CA ASN A 204 11.88 30.45 -20.48
C ASN A 204 10.43 30.37 -19.96
N ILE A 205 10.02 31.29 -19.06
CA ILE A 205 8.66 31.34 -18.54
C ILE A 205 7.71 31.70 -19.67
N THR A 206 6.69 30.85 -19.90
CA THR A 206 5.72 30.96 -20.97
C THR A 206 4.32 31.33 -20.47
N ALA A 207 3.98 30.94 -19.26
CA ALA A 207 2.72 31.29 -18.62
C ALA A 207 2.89 31.38 -17.11
N VAL A 208 2.06 32.20 -16.47
CA VAL A 208 2.03 32.40 -15.01
C VAL A 208 0.60 32.11 -14.54
N SER A 209 0.47 31.45 -13.38
CA SER A 209 -0.84 31.21 -12.76
C SER A 209 -1.66 32.50 -12.66
N ALA A 210 -2.93 32.43 -13.04
CA ALA A 210 -3.86 33.55 -12.90
C ALA A 210 -4.11 33.94 -11.42
N ASP A 211 -3.87 33.04 -10.48
CA ASP A 211 -3.95 33.27 -9.03
C ASP A 211 -2.59 32.95 -8.36
N LEU A 212 -1.59 33.77 -8.68
CA LEU A 212 -0.23 33.58 -8.19
C LEU A 212 -0.12 33.60 -6.66
N ALA A 213 -1.02 34.28 -5.95
CA ALA A 213 -0.99 34.38 -4.49
C ALA A 213 -1.31 33.03 -3.80
N ASN A 214 -2.19 32.22 -4.41
CA ASN A 214 -2.60 30.94 -3.86
C ASN A 214 -2.01 29.74 -4.63
N VAL A 215 -1.64 29.96 -5.90
CA VAL A 215 -1.04 28.92 -6.77
C VAL A 215 0.24 29.51 -7.40
N PRO A 216 1.36 29.59 -6.67
CA PRO A 216 2.60 30.20 -7.14
C PRO A 216 3.35 29.30 -8.12
N LEU A 217 2.68 28.93 -9.23
CA LEU A 217 3.17 28.04 -10.26
C LEU A 217 3.21 28.76 -11.63
N VAL A 218 4.11 28.32 -12.48
CA VAL A 218 4.27 28.81 -13.85
C VAL A 218 4.55 27.65 -14.81
N HIS A 219 4.32 27.87 -16.11
CA HIS A 219 4.94 27.06 -17.16
C HIS A 219 6.25 27.68 -17.63
N ALA A 220 7.24 26.84 -17.87
CA ALA A 220 8.48 27.26 -18.54
C ALA A 220 8.91 26.17 -19.52
N THR A 221 9.53 26.61 -20.64
CA THR A 221 10.15 25.67 -21.57
C THR A 221 11.31 24.94 -20.87
N TYR A 222 11.24 23.62 -20.86
CA TYR A 222 12.21 22.76 -20.19
C TYR A 222 12.30 21.39 -20.88
N THR A 223 13.48 20.82 -20.91
CA THR A 223 13.69 19.46 -21.40
C THR A 223 14.09 18.58 -20.21
N PRO A 224 13.23 17.66 -19.77
CA PRO A 224 13.57 16.74 -18.69
C PRO A 224 14.78 15.86 -19.00
N VAL A 225 15.46 15.39 -17.95
CA VAL A 225 16.56 14.43 -18.08
C VAL A 225 16.00 13.13 -18.66
N ALA A 226 16.60 12.65 -19.75
CA ALA A 226 16.08 11.53 -20.54
C ALA A 226 16.01 10.21 -19.76
N GLU A 227 16.97 9.96 -18.85
CA GLU A 227 17.04 8.76 -18.01
C GLU A 227 17.42 9.17 -16.59
N ALA A 228 16.41 9.59 -15.84
CA ALA A 228 16.53 9.85 -14.43
C ALA A 228 16.38 8.54 -13.64
N THR A 229 16.64 8.60 -12.35
CA THR A 229 16.44 7.47 -11.42
C THR A 229 15.41 7.83 -10.38
N TRP A 230 14.83 6.80 -9.78
CA TRP A 230 14.00 6.94 -8.60
C TRP A 230 14.39 5.94 -7.52
N GLU A 231 14.14 6.30 -6.28
CA GLU A 231 14.32 5.45 -5.10
C GLU A 231 13.19 5.73 -4.10
N LEU A 232 12.72 4.71 -3.41
CA LEU A 232 11.81 4.82 -2.29
C LEU A 232 12.61 4.74 -0.98
N ASN A 233 12.58 5.81 -0.19
CA ASN A 233 13.15 5.83 1.15
C ASN A 233 12.03 5.67 2.18
N GLU A 234 12.11 4.61 2.98
CA GLU A 234 11.19 4.28 4.07
C GLU A 234 11.75 4.61 5.47
N ASP A 235 13.00 5.07 5.54
CA ASP A 235 13.62 5.53 6.78
C ASP A 235 13.12 6.92 7.18
N ASP A 236 13.22 7.23 8.48
CA ASP A 236 12.96 8.58 8.99
C ASP A 236 13.87 9.61 8.32
N PHE A 237 13.33 10.76 7.96
CA PHE A 237 14.08 11.82 7.29
C PHE A 237 13.71 13.20 7.85
N THR A 238 14.57 14.17 7.59
CA THR A 238 14.37 15.55 8.02
C THR A 238 14.16 16.45 6.81
N VAL A 239 13.25 17.40 6.93
CA VAL A 239 13.04 18.48 5.97
C VAL A 239 13.29 19.80 6.68
N ASP A 240 14.23 20.58 6.16
CA ASP A 240 14.43 21.96 6.58
C ASP A 240 13.38 22.84 5.92
N THR A 241 12.75 23.71 6.69
CA THR A 241 11.67 24.61 6.24
C THR A 241 11.85 25.98 6.85
N LEU A 242 11.21 26.98 6.26
CA LEU A 242 11.16 28.33 6.77
C LEU A 242 9.75 28.67 7.25
N TYR A 243 9.62 28.94 8.54
CA TYR A 243 8.40 29.58 9.05
C TYR A 243 8.59 31.09 9.10
N PRO A 244 7.76 31.89 8.42
CA PRO A 244 7.96 33.34 8.24
C PRO A 244 8.11 34.14 9.55
N GLN A 245 7.55 33.62 10.65
CA GLN A 245 7.60 34.30 11.96
C GLN A 245 8.61 33.68 12.94
N VAL A 246 9.19 32.53 12.61
CA VAL A 246 10.08 31.76 13.51
C VAL A 246 11.48 31.64 12.94
N GLY A 247 11.63 31.66 11.63
CA GLY A 247 12.87 31.38 10.90
C GLY A 247 13.03 29.93 10.48
N PRO A 248 14.25 29.50 10.10
CA PRO A 248 14.51 28.12 9.68
C PRO A 248 14.20 27.12 10.80
N VAL A 249 13.51 26.04 10.45
CA VAL A 249 13.14 24.94 11.35
C VAL A 249 13.34 23.62 10.64
N SER A 250 13.85 22.62 11.34
CA SER A 250 13.97 21.26 10.83
C SER A 250 12.84 20.38 11.35
N ILE A 251 12.08 19.77 10.46
CA ILE A 251 10.96 18.88 10.78
C ILE A 251 11.37 17.44 10.51
N VAL A 252 11.27 16.58 11.53
CA VAL A 252 11.52 15.14 11.41
C VAL A 252 10.25 14.44 10.96
N PHE A 253 10.34 13.68 9.90
CA PHE A 253 9.27 12.83 9.37
C PHE A 253 9.54 11.38 9.76
N THR A 254 8.71 10.84 10.65
CA THR A 254 8.78 9.46 11.13
C THR A 254 7.67 8.61 10.53
N GLY A 255 8.01 7.40 10.06
CA GLY A 255 7.06 6.48 9.45
C GLY A 255 6.40 7.03 8.18
N LYS A 256 7.11 7.89 7.43
CA LYS A 256 6.69 8.41 6.13
C LYS A 256 7.63 7.90 5.04
N GLN A 257 7.09 7.66 3.86
CA GLN A 257 7.87 7.27 2.69
C GLN A 257 8.19 8.51 1.85
N ARG A 258 9.44 8.59 1.40
CA ARG A 258 9.92 9.66 0.52
C ARG A 258 10.36 9.08 -0.81
N LEU A 259 9.87 9.67 -1.91
CA LEU A 259 10.43 9.41 -3.24
C LEU A 259 11.62 10.33 -3.47
N ILE A 260 12.77 9.74 -3.77
CA ILE A 260 14.00 10.43 -4.19
C ILE A 260 14.06 10.30 -5.70
N LEU A 261 13.97 11.43 -6.39
CA LEU A 261 13.80 11.46 -7.83
C LEU A 261 14.94 12.24 -8.49
N GLY A 262 15.52 11.69 -9.54
CA GLY A 262 16.51 12.38 -10.38
C GLY A 262 15.92 13.45 -11.29
N GLU A 263 14.58 13.51 -11.41
CA GLU A 263 13.83 14.55 -12.12
C GLU A 263 12.56 14.88 -11.32
N TYR A 264 11.78 15.88 -11.69
CA TYR A 264 10.60 16.33 -10.95
C TYR A 264 9.43 15.36 -11.09
N LEU A 265 8.46 15.46 -10.17
CA LEU A 265 7.14 14.84 -10.23
C LEU A 265 6.09 15.95 -10.11
N GLY A 266 5.11 16.00 -11.02
CA GLY A 266 4.05 17.00 -10.99
C GLY A 266 4.52 18.41 -11.32
N TYR A 267 5.43 18.98 -10.53
CA TYR A 267 6.06 20.28 -10.82
C TYR A 267 7.53 20.29 -10.38
N LYS A 268 8.32 21.14 -11.01
CA LYS A 268 9.76 21.27 -10.77
C LYS A 268 10.07 22.32 -9.72
N GLU A 269 10.92 21.94 -8.78
CA GLU A 269 11.43 22.79 -7.72
C GLU A 269 12.94 22.58 -7.49
N THR A 270 13.56 23.46 -6.74
CA THR A 270 14.99 23.36 -6.38
C THR A 270 15.24 22.17 -5.46
N SER A 271 14.46 22.04 -4.40
CA SER A 271 14.49 20.86 -3.54
C SER A 271 13.36 19.92 -3.91
N ASN A 272 13.71 18.76 -4.45
CA ASN A 272 12.74 17.76 -4.88
C ASN A 272 12.28 16.90 -3.69
N ILE A 273 11.44 17.50 -2.81
CA ILE A 273 10.88 16.80 -1.66
C ILE A 273 9.51 16.27 -2.06
N VAL A 274 9.41 14.95 -2.20
CA VAL A 274 8.18 14.24 -2.55
C VAL A 274 7.90 13.20 -1.48
N ILE A 275 6.87 13.42 -0.67
CA ILE A 275 6.43 12.49 0.38
C ILE A 275 5.22 11.73 -0.12
N LEU A 276 5.32 10.41 -0.17
CA LEU A 276 4.20 9.53 -0.51
C LEU A 276 3.23 9.46 0.66
N LYS A 277 1.98 9.90 0.44
CA LYS A 277 0.92 9.86 1.46
C LYS A 277 0.13 8.56 1.39
N GLU A 278 -0.26 8.19 0.18
CA GLU A 278 -1.07 7.00 -0.11
C GLU A 278 -0.85 6.60 -1.56
N ILE A 279 -0.85 5.31 -1.82
CA ILE A 279 -0.81 4.75 -3.17
C ILE A 279 -1.73 3.53 -3.28
N THR A 280 -2.45 3.46 -4.38
CA THR A 280 -3.28 2.33 -4.80
C THR A 280 -2.86 1.88 -6.20
N GLU A 281 -3.55 0.90 -6.76
CA GLU A 281 -3.30 0.50 -8.15
C GLU A 281 -3.55 1.61 -9.17
N THR A 282 -4.42 2.58 -8.86
CA THR A 282 -4.87 3.59 -9.82
C THR A 282 -4.61 5.03 -9.40
N THR A 283 -4.29 5.28 -8.13
CA THR A 283 -4.07 6.63 -7.60
C THR A 283 -2.85 6.70 -6.70
N MET A 284 -2.15 7.82 -6.73
CA MET A 284 -1.02 8.14 -5.85
C MET A 284 -1.20 9.56 -5.32
N ASN A 285 -1.24 9.69 -3.97
CA ASN A 285 -1.25 11.00 -3.31
C ASN A 285 0.15 11.31 -2.77
N VAL A 286 0.61 12.52 -3.05
CA VAL A 286 1.90 13.02 -2.61
C VAL A 286 1.78 14.38 -1.94
N ALA A 287 2.72 14.69 -1.03
CA ALA A 287 2.96 16.03 -0.54
C ALA A 287 4.32 16.49 -1.08
N MET A 288 4.35 17.61 -1.76
CA MET A 288 5.53 18.13 -2.44
C MET A 288 5.90 19.49 -1.90
N GLY A 289 7.19 19.68 -1.58
CA GLY A 289 7.70 20.94 -1.11
C GLY A 289 7.64 22.02 -2.20
N ILE A 290 7.14 23.20 -1.86
CA ILE A 290 7.17 24.38 -2.74
C ILE A 290 7.82 25.58 -2.03
N HIS A 291 8.58 26.38 -2.80
CA HIS A 291 9.28 27.55 -2.35
C HIS A 291 8.45 28.80 -2.65
N THR A 292 8.18 29.60 -1.65
CA THR A 292 7.40 30.84 -1.80
C THR A 292 8.18 32.09 -1.43
N GLU A 293 9.39 31.94 -0.87
CA GLU A 293 10.24 33.04 -0.41
C GLU A 293 11.48 33.17 -1.31
N PRO A 294 11.64 34.29 -2.05
CA PRO A 294 12.73 34.46 -3.01
C PRO A 294 14.15 34.37 -2.42
N ASP A 295 14.32 34.81 -1.17
CA ASP A 295 15.61 34.78 -0.48
C ASP A 295 15.98 33.39 0.05
N PHE A 296 15.05 32.42 -0.02
CA PHE A 296 15.19 31.04 0.46
C PHE A 296 14.74 30.03 -0.61
N TYR A 297 15.26 30.22 -1.81
CA TYR A 297 14.86 29.43 -2.99
C TYR A 297 15.20 27.93 -2.92
N ASP A 298 15.99 27.49 -1.95
CA ASP A 298 16.38 26.11 -1.67
C ASP A 298 15.66 25.50 -0.46
N THR A 299 14.84 26.30 0.24
CA THR A 299 14.13 25.89 1.45
C THR A 299 12.62 25.96 1.22
N PRO A 300 11.90 24.81 1.20
CA PRO A 300 10.46 24.81 1.00
C PRO A 300 9.74 25.47 2.19
N THR A 301 8.67 26.17 1.91
CA THR A 301 7.88 26.93 2.89
C THR A 301 6.53 26.32 3.17
N LEU A 302 6.02 25.55 2.23
CA LEU A 302 4.77 24.79 2.36
C LEU A 302 4.78 23.54 1.48
N PHE A 303 3.80 22.66 1.68
CA PHE A 303 3.53 21.53 0.80
C PHE A 303 2.34 21.80 -0.11
N PHE A 304 2.46 21.43 -1.39
CA PHE A 304 1.33 21.12 -2.23
C PHE A 304 1.05 19.62 -2.18
N HIS A 305 -0.21 19.30 -1.93
CA HIS A 305 -0.73 17.94 -1.91
C HIS A 305 -1.44 17.68 -3.22
N LEU A 306 -0.95 16.72 -3.97
CA LEU A 306 -1.40 16.40 -5.31
C LEU A 306 -1.83 14.94 -5.39
N THR A 307 -2.79 14.67 -6.27
CA THR A 307 -3.14 13.30 -6.67
C THR A 307 -2.68 13.07 -8.10
N LEU A 308 -2.04 11.92 -8.31
CA LEU A 308 -1.77 11.39 -9.63
C LEU A 308 -2.66 10.17 -9.86
N GLU A 309 -3.03 9.96 -11.13
CA GLU A 309 -3.74 8.78 -11.60
C GLU A 309 -2.85 7.98 -12.56
N SER A 310 -2.97 6.64 -12.51
CA SER A 310 -2.25 5.77 -13.44
C SER A 310 -2.95 5.70 -14.80
N LEU A 311 -2.15 5.57 -15.86
CA LEU A 311 -2.60 5.38 -17.24
C LEU A 311 -2.66 3.91 -17.65
#